data_5a3f68c814fbd363a3fbdbc3c1b98775
#
_entry.id   5a3f68c814fbd363a3fbdbc3c1b98775
#
_cell.length_a   1.000
_cell.length_b   1.000
_cell.length_c   1.000
_cell.angle_alpha   90.00
_cell.angle_beta   90.00
_cell.angle_gamma   90.00
#
_symmetry.space_group_name_H-M   'P 1'
#
loop_
_entity.id
_entity.type
_entity.pdbx_description
1 polymer ?
#
loop_
_entity_poly.entity_id
_entity_poly.type
_entity_poly.pdbx_seq_one_letter_code
_entity_poly.pdbx_strand_id
1 'polypeptide(L)'
;MNTEEVAKKVVDLTRKQAWKEAIDTLYDKDIVSVEARTMDGSSPEARGIEAVRGKTDWWLENMQVHSAKISGPFVAHDRFVVQYDIDVTDKNSKKRIQMSEVGVYTVKDGKIVREEFLPMSE
;
A
#
# COMPACT_ATOMS: atom_id res chain seq x y z
N MET A 1 3.30 15.83 11.50
CA MET A 1 4.17 15.68 10.32
C MET A 1 3.49 16.28 9.10
N ASN A 2 4.26 16.87 8.20
CA ASN A 2 3.70 17.34 6.93
C ASN A 2 3.67 16.20 5.90
N THR A 3 3.12 16.48 4.72
CA THR A 3 2.98 15.48 3.65
C THR A 3 4.33 14.87 3.26
N GLU A 4 5.35 15.69 3.11
CA GLU A 4 6.69 15.21 2.71
C GLU A 4 7.28 14.25 3.74
N GLU A 5 7.15 14.57 5.02
CA GLU A 5 7.65 13.72 6.10
C GLU A 5 6.93 12.38 6.15
N VAL A 6 5.60 12.39 6.00
CA VAL A 6 4.80 11.16 5.94
C VAL A 6 5.22 10.33 4.73
N ALA A 7 5.39 10.97 3.57
CA ALA A 7 5.78 10.29 2.34
C ALA A 7 7.14 9.60 2.48
N LYS A 8 8.12 10.28 3.05
CA LYS A 8 9.45 9.71 3.28
C LYS A 8 9.40 8.50 4.20
N LYS A 9 8.58 8.58 5.25
CA LYS A 9 8.43 7.45 6.19
C LYS A 9 7.76 6.25 5.53
N VAL A 10 6.77 6.47 4.68
CA VAL A 10 6.16 5.36 3.92
C VAL A 10 7.20 4.67 3.08
N VAL A 11 8.01 5.43 2.33
CA VAL A 11 9.06 4.84 1.49
C VAL A 11 10.07 4.07 2.32
N ASP A 12 10.54 4.64 3.43
CA ASP A 12 11.51 3.97 4.29
C ASP A 12 10.98 2.66 4.86
N LEU A 13 9.75 2.67 5.36
CA LEU A 13 9.13 1.48 5.95
C LEU A 13 8.82 0.42 4.92
N THR A 14 8.30 0.81 3.75
CA THR A 14 7.97 -0.16 2.71
C THR A 14 9.22 -0.76 2.06
N ARG A 15 10.33 -0.03 1.99
CA ARG A 15 11.63 -0.59 1.56
C ARG A 15 12.12 -1.68 2.49
N LYS A 16 11.77 -1.60 3.76
CA LYS A 16 12.09 -2.62 4.77
C LYS A 16 11.03 -3.71 4.84
N GLN A 17 10.01 -3.62 4.01
CA GLN A 17 8.83 -4.50 4.04
C GLN A 17 8.12 -4.47 5.40
N ALA A 18 8.18 -3.32 6.09
CA ALA A 18 7.50 -3.09 7.35
C ALA A 18 6.09 -2.53 7.11
N TRP A 19 5.29 -3.28 6.35
CA TRP A 19 3.96 -2.86 5.91
C TRP A 19 3.02 -2.54 7.08
N LYS A 20 3.03 -3.40 8.10
CA LYS A 20 2.16 -3.22 9.27
C LYS A 20 2.57 -2.01 10.11
N GLU A 21 3.86 -1.77 10.24
CA GLU A 21 4.34 -0.61 10.99
C GLU A 21 3.91 0.69 10.30
N ALA A 22 3.92 0.73 8.97
CA ALA A 22 3.45 1.89 8.23
C ALA A 22 1.97 2.17 8.55
N ILE A 23 1.14 1.13 8.56
CA ILE A 23 -0.28 1.26 8.91
C ILE A 23 -0.43 1.76 10.34
N ASP A 24 0.26 1.13 11.29
CA ASP A 24 0.11 1.44 12.71
C ASP A 24 0.55 2.85 13.07
N THR A 25 1.55 3.40 12.37
CA THR A 25 2.15 4.69 12.73
C THR A 25 1.69 5.86 11.87
N LEU A 26 1.27 5.62 10.62
CA LEU A 26 1.03 6.69 9.66
C LEU A 26 -0.41 6.80 9.17
N TYR A 27 -1.22 5.77 9.35
CA TYR A 27 -2.59 5.76 8.83
C TYR A 27 -3.58 6.31 9.85
N ASP A 28 -4.54 7.09 9.35
CA ASP A 28 -5.66 7.56 10.17
C ASP A 28 -6.61 6.40 10.47
N LYS A 29 -7.30 6.46 11.62
CA LYS A 29 -8.25 5.40 12.00
C LYS A 29 -9.39 5.22 11.00
N ASP A 30 -9.75 6.30 10.29
CA ASP A 30 -10.83 6.31 9.31
C ASP A 30 -10.31 6.22 7.87
N ILE A 31 -9.12 5.68 7.68
CA ILE A 31 -8.48 5.50 6.36
C ILE A 31 -9.44 4.84 5.38
N VAL A 32 -9.42 5.31 4.13
CA VAL A 32 -10.09 4.64 3.02
C VAL A 32 -9.02 4.12 2.07
N SER A 33 -9.04 2.83 1.81
CA SER A 33 -8.08 2.18 0.93
C SER A 33 -8.81 1.58 -0.26
N VAL A 34 -8.37 1.94 -1.47
CA VAL A 34 -9.05 1.56 -2.71
C VAL A 34 -8.10 0.76 -3.58
N GLU A 35 -8.56 -0.43 -4.01
CA GLU A 35 -7.88 -1.24 -5.00
C GLU A 35 -8.54 -1.04 -6.36
N ALA A 36 -7.78 -1.17 -7.45
CA ALA A 36 -8.35 -1.09 -8.79
C ALA A 36 -9.30 -2.26 -9.04
N ARG A 37 -8.96 -3.42 -8.46
CA ARG A 37 -9.79 -4.63 -8.51
C ARG A 37 -9.37 -5.55 -7.37
N THR A 38 -10.27 -6.47 -6.99
CA THR A 38 -9.99 -7.44 -5.95
C THR A 38 -9.81 -8.82 -6.56
N MET A 39 -9.00 -9.65 -5.89
CA MET A 39 -8.73 -11.02 -6.36
C MET A 39 -9.79 -11.99 -5.90
N ASP A 40 -10.58 -11.66 -4.89
CA ASP A 40 -11.55 -12.53 -4.26
C ASP A 40 -13.01 -12.12 -4.50
N GLY A 41 -13.24 -11.10 -5.34
CA GLY A 41 -14.58 -10.61 -5.64
C GLY A 41 -15.19 -9.72 -4.57
N SER A 42 -14.44 -9.38 -3.52
CA SER A 42 -14.92 -8.46 -2.49
C SER A 42 -14.92 -7.02 -3.01
N SER A 43 -15.41 -6.08 -2.18
CA SER A 43 -15.38 -4.67 -2.54
C SER A 43 -13.93 -4.19 -2.75
N PRO A 44 -13.66 -3.39 -3.80
CA PRO A 44 -12.34 -2.79 -3.96
C PRO A 44 -12.01 -1.74 -2.89
N GLU A 45 -13.01 -1.32 -2.10
CA GLU A 45 -12.84 -0.29 -1.09
C GLU A 45 -12.87 -0.89 0.32
N ALA A 46 -11.85 -0.60 1.11
CA ALA A 46 -11.78 -0.95 2.52
C ALA A 46 -11.82 0.33 3.34
N ARG A 47 -12.73 0.40 4.30
CA ARG A 47 -12.90 1.58 5.16
C ARG A 47 -12.54 1.26 6.59
N GLY A 48 -11.71 2.13 7.18
CA GLY A 48 -11.25 2.00 8.55
C GLY A 48 -9.96 1.21 8.66
N ILE A 49 -9.19 1.52 9.69
CA ILE A 49 -7.84 0.95 9.86
C ILE A 49 -7.88 -0.57 10.08
N GLU A 50 -8.93 -1.07 10.73
CA GLU A 50 -9.04 -2.52 10.96
C GLU A 50 -9.28 -3.29 9.67
N ALA A 51 -10.08 -2.73 8.74
CA ALA A 51 -10.28 -3.34 7.43
C ALA A 51 -8.98 -3.35 6.62
N VAL A 52 -8.19 -2.28 6.71
CA VAL A 52 -6.89 -2.19 6.03
C VAL A 52 -5.91 -3.18 6.63
N ARG A 53 -5.87 -3.30 7.95
CA ARG A 53 -5.04 -4.31 8.62
C ARG A 53 -5.42 -5.72 8.18
N GLY A 54 -6.72 -5.99 8.09
CA GLY A 54 -7.22 -7.31 7.67
C GLY A 54 -6.78 -7.68 6.26
N LYS A 55 -6.90 -6.76 5.30
CA LYS A 55 -6.47 -7.04 3.94
C LYS A 55 -4.95 -7.18 3.82
N THR A 56 -4.20 -6.45 4.61
CA THR A 56 -2.74 -6.57 4.64
C THR A 56 -2.32 -7.91 5.24
N ASP A 57 -2.97 -8.35 6.32
CA ASP A 57 -2.72 -9.66 6.89
C ASP A 57 -3.03 -10.78 5.91
N TRP A 58 -4.15 -10.68 5.19
CA TRP A 58 -4.50 -11.65 4.17
C TRP A 58 -3.42 -11.72 3.08
N TRP A 59 -2.96 -10.55 2.63
CA TRP A 59 -1.93 -10.48 1.59
C TRP A 59 -0.63 -11.12 2.05
N LEU A 60 -0.19 -10.81 3.28
CA LEU A 60 1.05 -11.36 3.82
C LEU A 60 0.95 -12.87 4.08
N GLU A 61 -0.22 -13.37 4.43
CA GLU A 61 -0.45 -14.82 4.62
C GLU A 61 -0.46 -15.57 3.30
N ASN A 62 -0.98 -14.97 2.24
CA ASN A 62 -1.22 -15.66 0.97
C ASN A 62 -0.15 -15.38 -0.09
N MET A 63 0.67 -14.36 0.09
CA MET A 63 1.70 -13.98 -0.87
C MET A 63 3.08 -14.07 -0.23
N GLN A 64 4.02 -14.67 -0.96
CA GLN A 64 5.43 -14.68 -0.54
C GLN A 64 6.16 -13.60 -1.34
N VAL A 65 6.61 -12.54 -0.67
CA VAL A 65 7.36 -11.46 -1.30
C VAL A 65 8.82 -11.86 -1.44
N HIS A 66 9.31 -11.92 -2.68
CA HIS A 66 10.72 -12.21 -2.94
C HIS A 66 11.55 -10.94 -2.94
N SER A 67 11.01 -9.88 -3.53
CA SER A 67 11.66 -8.57 -3.54
C SER A 67 10.63 -7.48 -3.76
N ALA A 68 10.97 -6.28 -3.30
CA ALA A 68 10.14 -5.09 -3.49
C ALA A 68 11.06 -3.91 -3.80
N LYS A 69 10.85 -3.30 -4.96
CA LYS A 69 11.54 -2.07 -5.34
C LYS A 69 10.57 -0.91 -5.18
N ILE A 70 10.95 0.06 -4.36
CA ILE A 70 10.09 1.20 -4.04
C ILE A 70 10.72 2.44 -4.65
N SER A 71 9.96 3.15 -5.47
CA SER A 71 10.40 4.38 -6.15
C SER A 71 9.58 5.57 -5.71
N GLY A 72 10.22 6.70 -5.52
CA GLY A 72 9.62 7.92 -5.01
C GLY A 72 10.17 8.28 -3.65
N PRO A 73 9.45 9.08 -2.86
CA PRO A 73 8.09 9.56 -3.13
C PRO A 73 8.04 10.74 -4.10
N PHE A 74 6.93 10.89 -4.78
CA PHE A 74 6.64 12.07 -5.61
C PHE A 74 5.56 12.87 -4.89
N VAL A 75 5.94 13.99 -4.30
CA VAL A 75 5.06 14.76 -3.42
C VAL A 75 4.45 15.95 -4.16
N ALA A 76 3.14 16.11 -4.04
CA ALA A 76 2.41 17.21 -4.63
C ALA A 76 1.30 17.66 -3.66
N HIS A 77 1.51 18.79 -3.00
CA HIS A 77 0.57 19.40 -2.07
C HIS A 77 0.22 18.46 -0.91
N ASP A 78 -1.04 17.99 -0.81
CA ASP A 78 -1.49 17.08 0.24
C ASP A 78 -1.44 15.61 -0.18
N ARG A 79 -0.81 15.30 -1.32
CA ARG A 79 -0.73 13.96 -1.88
C ARG A 79 0.69 13.58 -2.21
N PHE A 80 0.92 12.27 -2.24
CA PHE A 80 2.17 11.76 -2.75
C PHE A 80 1.93 10.42 -3.46
N VAL A 81 2.84 10.09 -4.36
CA VAL A 81 2.78 8.87 -5.14
C VAL A 81 4.03 8.04 -4.87
N VAL A 82 3.85 6.75 -4.70
CA VAL A 82 4.93 5.79 -4.56
C VAL A 82 4.72 4.69 -5.59
N GLN A 83 5.77 4.30 -6.29
CA GLN A 83 5.73 3.20 -7.24
C GLN A 83 6.26 1.93 -6.56
N TYR A 84 5.51 0.86 -6.70
CA TYR A 84 5.86 -0.46 -6.15
C TYR A 84 6.09 -1.44 -7.28
N ASP A 85 7.29 -2.02 -7.35
CA ASP A 85 7.62 -3.13 -8.24
C ASP A 85 7.91 -4.32 -7.35
N ILE A 86 6.99 -5.29 -7.32
CA ILE A 86 7.02 -6.38 -6.35
C ILE A 86 7.05 -7.71 -7.07
N ASP A 87 7.96 -8.58 -6.64
CA ASP A 87 8.09 -9.95 -7.12
C ASP A 87 7.54 -10.86 -6.02
N VAL A 88 6.43 -11.54 -6.32
CA VAL A 88 5.71 -12.37 -5.33
C VAL A 88 5.37 -13.73 -5.90
N THR A 89 5.16 -14.70 -5.01
CA THR A 89 4.54 -15.97 -5.34
C THR A 89 3.21 -16.08 -4.60
N ASP A 90 2.15 -16.36 -5.33
CA ASP A 90 0.86 -16.70 -4.74
C ASP A 90 0.97 -18.10 -4.17
N LYS A 91 0.89 -18.23 -2.85
CA LYS A 91 1.06 -19.52 -2.16
C LYS A 91 -0.01 -20.54 -2.53
N ASN A 92 -1.20 -20.06 -2.92
CA ASN A 92 -2.33 -20.92 -3.23
C ASN A 92 -2.20 -21.53 -4.64
N SER A 93 -1.89 -20.71 -5.64
CA SER A 93 -1.74 -21.16 -7.03
C SER A 93 -0.32 -21.58 -7.37
N LYS A 94 0.66 -21.24 -6.52
CA LYS A 94 2.09 -21.47 -6.75
C LYS A 94 2.65 -20.65 -7.90
N LYS A 95 1.92 -19.66 -8.38
CA LYS A 95 2.37 -18.80 -9.47
C LYS A 95 3.23 -17.66 -8.96
N ARG A 96 4.35 -17.43 -9.64
CA ARG A 96 5.20 -16.27 -9.38
C ARG A 96 4.77 -15.15 -10.31
N ILE A 97 4.57 -13.96 -9.72
CA ILE A 97 3.99 -12.80 -10.39
C ILE A 97 4.89 -11.61 -10.14
N GLN A 98 5.15 -10.82 -11.20
CA GLN A 98 5.77 -9.53 -11.07
C GLN A 98 4.69 -8.47 -11.22
N MET A 99 4.53 -7.64 -10.18
CA MET A 99 3.49 -6.63 -10.10
C MET A 99 4.13 -5.25 -10.11
N SER A 100 3.57 -4.35 -10.91
CA SER A 100 3.96 -2.94 -10.88
C SER A 100 2.70 -2.12 -10.67
N GLU A 101 2.71 -1.30 -9.61
CA GLU A 101 1.58 -0.43 -9.31
C GLU A 101 2.05 0.87 -8.69
N VAL A 102 1.20 1.88 -8.73
CA VAL A 102 1.41 3.11 -7.98
C VAL A 102 0.39 3.20 -6.87
N GLY A 103 0.85 3.69 -5.71
CA GLY A 103 -0.03 4.07 -4.62
C GLY A 103 -0.14 5.58 -4.59
N VAL A 104 -1.37 6.09 -4.61
CA VAL A 104 -1.66 7.51 -4.47
C VAL A 104 -2.21 7.74 -3.08
N TYR A 105 -1.51 8.55 -2.29
CA TYR A 105 -1.82 8.76 -0.88
C TYR A 105 -2.25 10.19 -0.65
N THR A 106 -3.28 10.37 0.18
CA THR A 106 -3.73 11.68 0.63
C THR A 106 -3.44 11.82 2.11
N VAL A 107 -2.82 12.93 2.49
CA VAL A 107 -2.42 13.22 3.88
C VAL A 107 -3.27 14.36 4.42
N LYS A 108 -3.76 14.18 5.64
CA LYS A 108 -4.48 15.24 6.38
C LYS A 108 -4.05 15.14 7.83
N ASP A 109 -3.67 16.29 8.40
CA ASP A 109 -3.25 16.41 9.81
C ASP A 109 -2.16 15.39 10.18
N GLY A 110 -1.20 15.18 9.27
CA GLY A 110 -0.06 14.32 9.50
C GLY A 110 -0.35 12.82 9.39
N LYS A 111 -1.54 12.44 8.92
CA LYS A 111 -1.92 11.04 8.76
C LYS A 111 -2.42 10.76 7.35
N ILE A 112 -2.25 9.54 6.90
CA ILE A 112 -2.79 9.09 5.61
C ILE A 112 -4.28 8.80 5.80
N VAL A 113 -5.12 9.54 5.07
CA VAL A 113 -6.58 9.39 5.15
C VAL A 113 -7.15 8.62 3.95
N ARG A 114 -6.37 8.48 2.88
CA ARG A 114 -6.78 7.74 1.69
C ARG A 114 -5.56 7.19 0.99
N GLU A 115 -5.65 5.97 0.52
CA GLU A 115 -4.68 5.38 -0.40
C GLU A 115 -5.44 4.71 -1.55
N GLU A 116 -4.88 4.82 -2.74
CA GLU A 116 -5.47 4.21 -3.92
C GLU A 116 -4.37 3.54 -4.74
N PHE A 117 -4.55 2.26 -5.03
CA PHE A 117 -3.56 1.48 -5.78
C PHE A 117 -4.02 1.26 -7.21
N LEU A 118 -3.17 1.61 -8.16
CA LEU A 118 -3.47 1.52 -9.58
C LEU A 118 -2.37 0.70 -10.27
N PRO A 119 -2.73 -0.36 -11.00
CA PRO A 119 -1.72 -1.13 -11.72
C PRO A 119 -1.14 -0.29 -12.86
N MET A 120 0.16 -0.43 -13.09
CA MET A 120 0.85 0.28 -14.17
C MET A 120 0.81 -0.49 -15.48
N SER A 121 0.56 -1.80 -15.41
CA SER A 121 0.48 -2.64 -16.60
C SER A 121 -0.62 -3.68 -16.40
N GLU A 122 -1.17 -4.14 -17.49
CA GLU A 122 -2.20 -5.16 -17.51
C GLU A 122 -1.64 -6.55 -17.19
#